data_a234f445457ee79aa1c71964d27e52c2
#
_entry.id   a234f445457ee79aa1c71964d27e52c2
#
_cell.length_a   1.000
_cell.length_b   1.000
_cell.length_c   1.000
_cell.angle_alpha   90.00
_cell.angle_beta   90.00
_cell.angle_gamma   90.00
#
_symmetry.space_group_name_H-M   'P 1'
#
loop_
_entity.id
_entity.type
_entity.pdbx_description
1 polymer ?
#
loop_
_entity_poly.entity_id
_entity_poly.type
_entity_poly.pdbx_seq_one_letter_code
_entity_poly.pdbx_strand_id
1 'polypeptide(L)'
;MSPYSRYRPLPGSDGLSVLQTPPACKQSPQASACRFLRWISKLGPQSVNKQTVTIGVLDMTATENTIRFSVHTLDKATKAKVTLENYYTNLIAQHLERKQRLAKLEETLKDENLSEDQRREKRTAHAIKETEFLRLKRSRLGVEDFEPLKVIGRGAFGEVRLVQKKDTGHVYAMKILRKADMLEKEQVAHVRAERDVLVEADHQWVVKMYYSFQDPINLYLIMEFLPGGDMMTLLMKKDTLSEECTQFYITETALAIDSIHKLGFIHRDIKPDNLLLDAKGHLKLSDFGLCTGLKKSHRTDFYRDLSQAKPSDFIISSSPMDSKRRAESWKKNRRALAYSTVGTPDYIAPEVFLQTGYGPACDWWSLGVIMYEMLIGYPPFCSENPQDTYRKVMNWRDTLVFPAEVPISEEAKETIVKFCCESDRRLGSQKGMDDLKIIPFFRGVDWEHIRERPAAIPVEVRSIDDTSNFDDFPDVKLEIPSAPMPSENDNYKDWVFINYTFKRFEGLTQRGTPKK
;
A
#
# COMPACT_ATOMS: atom_id res chain seq x y z
N MET A 1 25.44 51.83 -24.65
CA MET A 1 24.59 52.91 -25.18
C MET A 1 23.17 52.67 -24.67
N SER A 2 22.80 53.48 -23.70
CA SER A 2 21.42 53.62 -23.19
C SER A 2 20.68 54.66 -24.05
N PRO A 3 19.35 54.61 -24.11
CA PRO A 3 18.68 55.79 -23.60
C PRO A 3 17.47 55.54 -22.68
N TYR A 4 17.49 56.29 -21.62
CA TYR A 4 16.35 56.70 -20.80
C TYR A 4 15.34 57.53 -21.59
N SER A 5 14.03 57.40 -21.30
CA SER A 5 13.01 58.42 -21.58
C SER A 5 11.98 58.39 -20.43
N ARG A 6 12.03 59.36 -19.70
CA ARG A 6 11.25 60.34 -18.93
C ARG A 6 9.74 60.24 -19.15
N TYR A 7 9.00 60.16 -18.03
CA TYR A 7 7.63 60.70 -17.94
C TYR A 7 7.53 61.73 -16.83
N ARG A 8 7.01 62.89 -17.20
CA ARG A 8 6.66 64.00 -16.32
C ARG A 8 5.27 63.84 -15.73
N PRO A 9 4.99 64.36 -14.52
CA PRO A 9 3.65 64.42 -13.94
C PRO A 9 2.88 65.65 -14.39
N LEU A 10 1.54 65.57 -14.48
CA LEU A 10 0.60 66.63 -14.60
C LEU A 10 -0.12 66.93 -13.27
N PRO A 11 -0.54 68.14 -12.98
CA PRO A 11 -0.98 68.63 -11.68
C PRO A 11 -2.50 68.63 -11.48
N GLY A 12 -2.89 68.44 -10.23
CA GLY A 12 -3.91 69.10 -9.47
C GLY A 12 -5.39 68.92 -9.83
N SER A 13 -6.16 68.41 -8.89
CA SER A 13 -7.38 69.09 -8.40
C SER A 13 -7.81 68.46 -7.07
N ASP A 14 -8.14 69.42 -6.19
CA ASP A 14 -8.57 69.23 -4.80
C ASP A 14 -9.88 68.43 -4.62
N GLY A 15 -10.00 67.79 -3.46
CA GLY A 15 -11.34 67.72 -2.90
C GLY A 15 -11.72 66.46 -2.17
N LEU A 16 -11.58 66.48 -0.83
CA LEU A 16 -12.53 65.92 0.14
C LEU A 16 -12.67 64.39 0.33
N SER A 17 -12.33 64.02 1.44
CA SER A 17 -13.04 63.48 2.61
C SER A 17 -12.26 62.34 3.27
N VAL A 18 -11.89 62.62 4.50
CA VAL A 18 -11.33 61.72 5.48
C VAL A 18 -12.36 60.65 5.78
N LEU A 19 -12.15 59.42 5.32
CA LEU A 19 -12.78 58.26 5.90
C LEU A 19 -11.79 57.60 6.85
N GLN A 20 -12.11 57.68 8.14
CA GLN A 20 -11.41 57.05 9.24
C GLN A 20 -11.34 55.56 9.03
N THR A 21 -10.14 55.02 8.98
CA THR A 21 -9.88 53.59 9.08
C THR A 21 -10.23 53.10 10.49
N PRO A 22 -11.02 52.04 10.63
CA PRO A 22 -11.24 51.42 11.94
C PRO A 22 -9.96 50.79 12.49
N PRO A 23 -9.79 50.72 13.82
CA PRO A 23 -8.57 50.27 14.46
C PRO A 23 -8.29 48.79 14.10
N ALA A 24 -7.06 48.49 13.73
CA ALA A 24 -6.55 47.17 13.42
C ALA A 24 -6.78 46.22 14.61
N CYS A 25 -7.75 45.34 14.49
CA CYS A 25 -7.97 44.26 15.41
C CYS A 25 -6.85 43.20 15.25
N LYS A 26 -5.86 43.22 16.12
CA LYS A 26 -4.85 42.19 16.27
C LYS A 26 -5.51 40.90 16.80
N GLN A 27 -6.18 40.16 15.92
CA GLN A 27 -6.59 38.79 16.21
C GLN A 27 -5.65 37.84 15.49
N SER A 28 -5.00 36.95 16.25
CA SER A 28 -4.09 35.93 15.71
C SER A 28 -4.85 35.00 14.75
N PRO A 29 -4.20 34.48 13.70
CA PRO A 29 -4.81 33.51 12.76
C PRO A 29 -5.39 32.26 13.44
N GLN A 30 -4.92 31.95 14.65
CA GLN A 30 -5.39 30.83 15.45
C GLN A 30 -6.83 31.00 15.99
N ALA A 31 -7.27 32.24 16.28
CA ALA A 31 -8.61 32.49 16.78
C ALA A 31 -9.70 32.30 15.72
N SER A 32 -9.41 32.60 14.46
CA SER A 32 -10.34 32.37 13.34
C SER A 32 -10.44 30.89 12.98
N ALA A 33 -9.30 30.15 12.96
CA ALA A 33 -9.29 28.72 12.70
C ALA A 33 -10.02 27.93 13.81
N CYS A 34 -9.86 28.30 15.08
CA CYS A 34 -10.58 27.68 16.18
C CYS A 34 -12.09 27.91 16.15
N ARG A 35 -12.57 29.07 15.71
CA ARG A 35 -14.01 29.33 15.54
C ARG A 35 -14.60 28.51 14.40
N PHE A 36 -13.88 28.37 13.30
CA PHE A 36 -14.30 27.60 12.15
C PHE A 36 -14.33 26.09 12.46
N LEU A 37 -13.31 25.56 13.14
CA LEU A 37 -13.28 24.16 13.61
C LEU A 37 -14.35 23.85 14.67
N ARG A 38 -14.67 24.82 15.55
CA ARG A 38 -15.75 24.68 16.53
C ARG A 38 -17.14 24.74 15.90
N TRP A 39 -17.28 25.39 14.77
CA TRP A 39 -18.49 25.38 13.95
C TRP A 39 -18.65 24.04 13.20
N ILE A 40 -17.56 23.48 12.61
CA ILE A 40 -17.55 22.17 11.95
C ILE A 40 -17.81 21.04 12.95
N SER A 41 -17.27 21.09 14.16
CA SER A 41 -17.48 20.04 15.19
C SER A 41 -18.93 19.98 15.74
N LYS A 42 -19.73 21.01 15.49
CA LYS A 42 -21.17 21.02 15.81
C LYS A 42 -22.03 20.31 14.73
N LEU A 43 -21.44 20.03 13.56
CA LEU A 43 -22.07 19.20 12.53
C LEU A 43 -21.67 17.74 12.77
N GLY A 44 -22.26 17.10 13.78
CA GLY A 44 -22.05 15.69 14.10
C GLY A 44 -22.36 14.77 12.91
N PRO A 45 -21.82 13.53 12.90
CA PRO A 45 -22.08 12.58 11.83
C PRO A 45 -23.53 12.08 11.94
N GLN A 46 -24.43 12.70 11.21
CA GLN A 46 -25.76 12.12 10.99
C GLN A 46 -25.70 11.26 9.72
N SER A 47 -26.19 10.05 9.86
CA SER A 47 -26.36 9.06 8.82
C SER A 47 -26.94 9.69 7.55
N VAL A 48 -26.25 9.53 6.44
CA VAL A 48 -26.72 9.98 5.12
C VAL A 48 -27.86 9.04 4.68
N ASN A 49 -29.07 9.40 5.06
CA ASN A 49 -30.25 8.87 4.40
C ASN A 49 -30.49 9.74 3.16
N LYS A 50 -30.73 9.10 2.02
CA LYS A 50 -31.01 9.76 0.73
C LYS A 50 -32.26 10.64 0.87
N GLN A 51 -32.11 11.90 1.22
CA GLN A 51 -33.07 12.97 0.96
C GLN A 51 -32.78 14.18 1.86
N THR A 52 -32.58 15.32 1.24
CA THR A 52 -32.70 16.66 1.84
C THR A 52 -31.55 17.11 2.75
N VAL A 53 -30.62 17.89 2.17
CA VAL A 53 -29.68 18.72 2.96
C VAL A 53 -30.37 20.08 3.20
N THR A 54 -30.76 20.33 4.43
CA THR A 54 -31.28 21.64 4.86
C THR A 54 -30.09 22.51 5.32
N ILE A 55 -29.78 23.56 4.58
CA ILE A 55 -28.82 24.60 5.00
C ILE A 55 -29.61 25.61 5.86
N GLY A 56 -29.38 25.60 7.17
CA GLY A 56 -29.92 26.64 8.06
C GLY A 56 -29.25 27.98 7.80
N VAL A 57 -29.94 28.90 7.17
CA VAL A 57 -29.61 30.33 7.15
C VAL A 57 -30.32 30.99 8.34
N LEU A 58 -29.58 31.84 9.04
CA LEU A 58 -30.06 32.64 10.17
C LEU A 58 -31.40 33.32 9.88
N ASP A 59 -32.32 33.02 10.76
CA ASP A 59 -33.55 33.68 11.13
C ASP A 59 -33.92 34.97 10.38
N MET A 60 -34.85 34.85 9.43
CA MET A 60 -35.88 35.82 9.11
C MET A 60 -37.10 35.08 8.59
N THR A 61 -38.20 35.24 9.25
CA THR A 61 -39.54 34.73 8.96
C THR A 61 -39.90 34.74 7.47
N ALA A 62 -39.87 33.56 6.82
CA ALA A 62 -40.57 33.30 5.58
C ALA A 62 -40.58 31.78 5.28
N THR A 63 -41.74 31.27 4.99
CA THR A 63 -42.12 30.02 4.29
C THR A 63 -40.96 29.12 3.84
N GLU A 64 -40.94 27.86 4.33
CA GLU A 64 -40.04 26.79 3.92
C GLU A 64 -40.09 26.54 2.41
N ASN A 65 -39.30 27.26 1.64
CA ASN A 65 -38.94 26.90 0.28
C ASN A 65 -37.76 25.94 0.33
N THR A 66 -38.01 24.64 0.31
CA THR A 66 -36.98 23.62 0.09
C THR A 66 -36.35 23.81 -1.29
N ILE A 67 -35.22 24.49 -1.34
CA ILE A 67 -34.43 24.67 -2.57
C ILE A 67 -33.86 23.29 -2.94
N ARG A 68 -34.38 22.67 -4.00
CA ARG A 68 -33.84 21.43 -4.56
C ARG A 68 -32.68 21.79 -5.50
N PHE A 69 -31.48 21.45 -5.09
CA PHE A 69 -30.30 21.58 -5.95
C PHE A 69 -30.24 20.40 -6.94
N SER A 70 -29.72 20.66 -8.15
CA SER A 70 -29.43 19.58 -9.11
C SER A 70 -28.34 18.64 -8.55
N VAL A 71 -28.35 17.36 -8.98
CA VAL A 71 -27.31 16.38 -8.61
C VAL A 71 -25.92 16.91 -8.92
N HIS A 72 -25.75 17.58 -10.06
CA HIS A 72 -24.50 18.19 -10.47
C HIS A 72 -24.01 19.30 -9.50
N THR A 73 -24.95 20.14 -9.02
CA THR A 73 -24.61 21.20 -8.03
C THR A 73 -24.19 20.58 -6.71
N LEU A 74 -24.87 19.53 -6.23
CA LEU A 74 -24.52 18.81 -5.02
C LEU A 74 -23.16 18.14 -5.14
N ASP A 75 -22.85 17.53 -6.28
CA ASP A 75 -21.54 16.90 -6.53
C ASP A 75 -20.40 17.92 -6.53
N LYS A 76 -20.57 19.06 -7.22
CA LYS A 76 -19.61 20.18 -7.17
C LYS A 76 -19.41 20.74 -5.75
N ALA A 77 -20.49 20.91 -5.00
CA ALA A 77 -20.41 21.37 -3.62
C ALA A 77 -19.69 20.38 -2.71
N THR A 78 -19.98 19.07 -2.86
CA THR A 78 -19.31 18.01 -2.13
C THR A 78 -17.83 17.96 -2.47
N LYS A 79 -17.46 18.04 -3.75
CA LYS A 79 -16.07 18.13 -4.21
C LYS A 79 -15.34 19.30 -3.58
N ALA A 80 -15.93 20.50 -3.62
CA ALA A 80 -15.35 21.70 -3.02
C ALA A 80 -15.17 21.55 -1.51
N LYS A 81 -16.18 21.02 -0.80
CA LYS A 81 -16.13 20.75 0.65
C LYS A 81 -15.00 19.82 1.00
N VAL A 82 -14.96 18.63 0.39
CA VAL A 82 -13.94 17.62 0.65
C VAL A 82 -12.53 18.12 0.33
N THR A 83 -12.39 18.90 -0.77
CA THR A 83 -11.10 19.51 -1.15
C THR A 83 -10.60 20.49 -0.09
N LEU A 84 -11.47 21.37 0.40
CA LEU A 84 -11.12 22.35 1.43
C LEU A 84 -10.82 21.70 2.79
N GLU A 85 -11.65 20.75 3.22
CA GLU A 85 -11.43 20.03 4.48
C GLU A 85 -10.08 19.29 4.47
N ASN A 86 -9.78 18.60 3.38
CA ASN A 86 -8.50 17.89 3.23
C ASN A 86 -7.32 18.86 3.15
N TYR A 87 -7.45 19.97 2.43
CA TYR A 87 -6.39 20.98 2.33
C TYR A 87 -6.02 21.54 3.71
N TYR A 88 -7.00 22.00 4.47
CA TYR A 88 -6.74 22.56 5.80
C TYR A 88 -6.29 21.54 6.82
N THR A 89 -6.84 20.33 6.79
CA THR A 89 -6.40 19.22 7.66
C THR A 89 -4.93 18.89 7.40
N ASN A 90 -4.53 18.77 6.14
CA ASN A 90 -3.15 18.52 5.76
C ASN A 90 -2.22 19.68 6.15
N LEU A 91 -2.66 20.94 5.98
CA LEU A 91 -1.87 22.10 6.36
C LEU A 91 -1.59 22.14 7.86
N ILE A 92 -2.61 21.84 8.68
CA ILE A 92 -2.49 21.80 10.14
C ILE A 92 -1.58 20.63 10.55
N ALA A 93 -1.79 19.44 9.97
CA ALA A 93 -0.97 18.25 10.25
C ALA A 93 0.52 18.52 9.93
N GLN A 94 0.82 19.09 8.77
CA GLN A 94 2.18 19.48 8.38
C GLN A 94 2.82 20.49 9.34
N HIS A 95 2.06 21.45 9.81
CA HIS A 95 2.56 22.40 10.80
C HIS A 95 2.87 21.73 12.14
N LEU A 96 2.01 20.83 12.60
CA LEU A 96 2.24 20.08 13.83
C LEU A 96 3.44 19.13 13.70
N GLU A 97 3.56 18.40 12.61
CA GLU A 97 4.71 17.53 12.33
C GLU A 97 6.03 18.32 12.34
N ARG A 98 6.05 19.50 11.70
CA ARG A 98 7.23 20.37 11.70
C ARG A 98 7.61 20.82 13.11
N LYS A 99 6.63 21.20 13.94
CA LYS A 99 6.86 21.54 15.34
C LYS A 99 7.40 20.36 16.14
N GLN A 100 6.86 19.16 15.93
CA GLN A 100 7.33 17.94 16.60
C GLN A 100 8.79 17.60 16.23
N ARG A 101 9.15 17.71 14.93
CA ARG A 101 10.54 17.49 14.50
C ARG A 101 11.51 18.49 15.12
N LEU A 102 11.14 19.76 15.20
CA LEU A 102 11.93 20.78 15.87
C LEU A 102 12.06 20.51 17.37
N ALA A 103 10.96 20.16 18.05
CA ALA A 103 10.96 19.84 19.47
C ALA A 103 11.87 18.65 19.78
N LYS A 104 11.81 17.59 18.95
CA LYS A 104 12.69 16.43 19.07
C LYS A 104 14.17 16.80 18.89
N LEU A 105 14.47 17.67 17.92
CA LEU A 105 15.84 18.19 17.76
C LEU A 105 16.29 18.95 19.02
N GLU A 106 15.49 19.91 19.52
CA GLU A 106 15.86 20.68 20.69
C GLU A 106 15.99 19.81 21.96
N GLU A 107 15.24 18.70 22.05
CA GLU A 107 15.41 17.71 23.11
C GLU A 107 16.76 17.02 23.00
N THR A 108 17.16 16.55 21.81
CA THR A 108 18.49 15.95 21.60
C THR A 108 19.63 16.93 21.77
N LEU A 109 19.41 18.23 21.63
CA LEU A 109 20.41 19.27 21.84
C LEU A 109 20.60 19.66 23.30
N LYS A 110 19.75 19.17 24.22
CA LYS A 110 19.92 19.35 25.67
C LYS A 110 21.03 18.45 26.26
N ASP A 111 21.52 17.50 25.47
CA ASP A 111 22.66 16.66 25.88
C ASP A 111 23.85 17.55 26.26
N GLU A 112 24.33 17.39 27.50
CA GLU A 112 25.40 18.21 28.06
C GLU A 112 26.77 18.01 27.38
N ASN A 113 26.92 16.91 26.64
CA ASN A 113 28.17 16.56 25.94
C ASN A 113 28.36 17.29 24.60
N LEU A 114 27.39 18.10 24.14
CA LEU A 114 27.48 18.82 22.89
C LEU A 114 28.03 20.24 23.08
N SER A 115 29.05 20.61 22.29
CA SER A 115 29.52 22.00 22.22
C SER A 115 28.49 22.92 21.55
N GLU A 116 28.54 24.23 21.82
CA GLU A 116 27.66 25.21 21.18
C GLU A 116 27.81 25.23 19.65
N ASP A 117 29.01 25.00 19.12
CA ASP A 117 29.21 24.91 17.67
C ASP A 117 28.54 23.68 17.08
N GLN A 118 28.58 22.53 17.74
CA GLN A 118 27.90 21.32 17.34
C GLN A 118 26.37 21.47 17.40
N ARG A 119 25.86 22.17 18.42
CA ARG A 119 24.44 22.50 18.52
C ARG A 119 23.98 23.38 17.36
N ARG A 120 24.78 24.42 17.04
CA ARG A 120 24.52 25.32 15.91
C ARG A 120 24.54 24.59 14.57
N GLU A 121 25.52 23.70 14.37
CA GLU A 121 25.61 22.87 13.16
C GLU A 121 24.37 21.98 12.98
N LYS A 122 23.95 21.27 14.03
CA LYS A 122 22.76 20.41 13.99
C LYS A 122 21.49 21.21 13.69
N ARG A 123 21.31 22.42 14.25
CA ARG A 123 20.20 23.33 13.92
C ARG A 123 20.23 23.76 12.46
N THR A 124 21.41 24.11 11.96
CA THR A 124 21.59 24.52 10.56
C THR A 124 21.27 23.37 9.60
N ALA A 125 21.79 22.18 9.87
CA ALA A 125 21.50 20.97 9.08
C ALA A 125 20.01 20.66 9.06
N HIS A 126 19.32 20.78 10.20
CA HIS A 126 17.85 20.60 10.26
C HIS A 126 17.11 21.66 9.43
N ALA A 127 17.51 22.93 9.51
CA ALA A 127 16.87 24.01 8.73
C ALA A 127 17.06 23.80 7.23
N ILE A 128 18.21 23.33 6.78
CA ILE A 128 18.48 22.97 5.38
C ILE A 128 17.52 21.84 4.94
N LYS A 129 17.49 20.74 5.70
CA LYS A 129 16.61 19.60 5.40
C LYS A 129 15.12 19.99 5.35
N GLU A 130 14.64 20.82 6.29
CA GLU A 130 13.25 21.30 6.26
C GLU A 130 12.98 22.18 5.02
N THR A 131 13.96 22.98 4.60
CA THR A 131 13.84 23.80 3.40
C THR A 131 13.77 22.95 2.14
N GLU A 132 14.62 21.95 2.01
CA GLU A 132 14.61 20.99 0.90
C GLU A 132 13.29 20.20 0.84
N PHE A 133 12.80 19.74 1.99
CA PHE A 133 11.51 19.07 2.08
C PHE A 133 10.35 19.94 1.62
N LEU A 134 10.33 21.23 2.02
CA LEU A 134 9.32 22.18 1.57
C LEU A 134 9.42 22.49 0.07
N ARG A 135 10.64 22.49 -0.50
CA ARG A 135 10.85 22.63 -1.95
C ARG A 135 10.30 21.40 -2.69
N LEU A 136 10.65 20.20 -2.22
CA LEU A 136 10.15 18.94 -2.79
C LEU A 136 8.61 18.89 -2.75
N LYS A 137 7.98 19.30 -1.64
CA LYS A 137 6.51 19.34 -1.53
C LYS A 137 5.87 20.27 -2.56
N ARG A 138 6.49 21.39 -2.87
CA ARG A 138 5.97 22.38 -3.84
C ARG A 138 6.25 22.03 -5.30
N SER A 139 7.26 21.21 -5.59
CA SER A 139 7.51 20.77 -6.96
C SER A 139 6.30 19.98 -7.49
N ARG A 140 6.00 20.10 -8.76
CA ARG A 140 5.07 19.19 -9.43
C ARG A 140 5.86 17.94 -9.82
N LEU A 141 5.22 16.81 -9.76
CA LEU A 141 5.75 15.54 -10.20
C LEU A 141 4.69 14.89 -11.08
N GLY A 142 5.07 14.54 -12.28
CA GLY A 142 4.20 13.93 -13.27
C GLY A 142 4.88 12.74 -13.95
N VAL A 143 4.15 12.10 -14.84
CA VAL A 143 4.65 10.96 -15.61
C VAL A 143 5.79 11.36 -16.55
N GLU A 144 5.80 12.60 -16.99
CA GLU A 144 6.82 13.20 -17.86
C GLU A 144 8.21 13.27 -17.21
N ASP A 145 8.30 13.21 -15.88
CA ASP A 145 9.57 13.19 -15.15
C ASP A 145 10.27 11.82 -15.19
N PHE A 146 9.61 10.82 -15.74
CA PHE A 146 10.10 9.44 -15.81
C PHE A 146 10.22 8.96 -17.26
N GLU A 147 11.31 8.25 -17.55
CA GLU A 147 11.56 7.55 -18.81
C GLU A 147 11.16 6.09 -18.64
N PRO A 148 10.19 5.56 -19.41
CA PRO A 148 9.82 4.16 -19.34
C PRO A 148 10.88 3.29 -20.04
N LEU A 149 11.40 2.28 -19.34
CA LEU A 149 12.44 1.39 -19.85
C LEU A 149 11.86 0.05 -20.32
N LYS A 150 11.04 -0.59 -19.48
CA LYS A 150 10.46 -1.91 -19.77
C LYS A 150 9.19 -2.15 -18.96
N VAL A 151 8.26 -2.96 -19.48
CA VAL A 151 7.14 -3.50 -18.69
C VAL A 151 7.65 -4.74 -17.95
N ILE A 152 7.48 -4.77 -16.63
CA ILE A 152 7.96 -5.83 -15.73
C ILE A 152 6.82 -6.59 -15.04
N GLY A 153 5.59 -6.13 -15.19
CA GLY A 153 4.42 -6.81 -14.64
C GLY A 153 3.12 -6.29 -15.26
N ARG A 154 2.11 -7.16 -15.29
CA ARG A 154 0.78 -6.81 -15.77
C ARG A 154 -0.25 -7.47 -14.89
N GLY A 155 -1.25 -6.73 -14.46
CA GLY A 155 -2.34 -7.22 -13.63
C GLY A 155 -3.70 -6.86 -14.17
N ALA A 156 -4.76 -7.32 -13.49
CA ALA A 156 -6.15 -7.09 -13.88
C ALA A 156 -6.55 -5.59 -13.91
N PHE A 157 -5.84 -4.75 -13.18
CA PHE A 157 -6.18 -3.33 -12.98
C PHE A 157 -5.14 -2.35 -13.51
N GLY A 158 -4.03 -2.85 -14.05
CA GLY A 158 -2.95 -2.01 -14.53
C GLY A 158 -1.69 -2.77 -14.85
N GLU A 159 -0.60 -2.04 -14.92
CA GLU A 159 0.72 -2.59 -15.28
C GLU A 159 1.82 -1.99 -14.40
N VAL A 160 2.94 -2.70 -14.30
CA VAL A 160 4.15 -2.24 -13.61
C VAL A 160 5.25 -2.06 -14.65
N ARG A 161 5.85 -0.90 -14.68
CA ARG A 161 6.94 -0.54 -15.56
C ARG A 161 8.22 -0.25 -14.80
N LEU A 162 9.33 -0.68 -15.33
CA LEU A 162 10.63 -0.16 -14.96
C LEU A 162 10.78 1.22 -15.57
N VAL A 163 11.12 2.22 -14.76
CA VAL A 163 11.26 3.60 -15.19
C VAL A 163 12.52 4.23 -14.61
N GLN A 164 13.10 5.18 -15.32
CA GLN A 164 14.22 5.99 -14.83
C GLN A 164 13.75 7.43 -14.61
N LYS A 165 14.03 7.98 -13.43
CA LYS A 165 13.74 9.38 -13.15
C LYS A 165 14.76 10.27 -13.83
N LYS A 166 14.30 11.18 -14.71
CA LYS A 166 15.15 11.93 -15.64
C LYS A 166 16.19 12.84 -15.00
N ASP A 167 15.84 13.47 -13.86
CA ASP A 167 16.73 14.41 -13.16
C ASP A 167 17.81 13.73 -12.30
N THR A 168 17.51 12.54 -11.77
CA THR A 168 18.41 11.83 -10.84
C THR A 168 19.05 10.58 -11.44
N GLY A 169 18.52 10.06 -12.54
CA GLY A 169 18.96 8.80 -13.13
C GLY A 169 18.58 7.54 -12.32
N HIS A 170 17.89 7.68 -11.18
CA HIS A 170 17.46 6.54 -10.38
C HIS A 170 16.39 5.72 -11.08
N VAL A 171 16.47 4.41 -10.93
CA VAL A 171 15.54 3.44 -11.50
C VAL A 171 14.49 3.04 -10.45
N TYR A 172 13.22 2.97 -10.88
CA TYR A 172 12.08 2.66 -10.03
C TYR A 172 11.12 1.70 -10.71
N ALA A 173 10.29 1.03 -9.93
CA ALA A 173 9.11 0.32 -10.41
C ALA A 173 7.90 1.28 -10.33
N MET A 174 7.27 1.57 -11.47
CA MET A 174 6.08 2.40 -11.57
C MET A 174 4.85 1.53 -11.77
N LYS A 175 3.98 1.43 -10.77
CA LYS A 175 2.66 0.79 -10.88
C LYS A 175 1.67 1.82 -11.40
N ILE A 176 1.02 1.51 -12.52
CA ILE A 176 0.06 2.36 -13.22
C ILE A 176 -1.33 1.73 -13.09
N LEU A 177 -2.30 2.47 -12.57
CA LEU A 177 -3.65 2.00 -12.33
C LEU A 177 -4.64 2.93 -13.04
N ARG A 178 -5.56 2.40 -13.86
CA ARG A 178 -6.56 3.20 -14.55
C ARG A 178 -7.69 3.59 -13.60
N LYS A 179 -7.96 4.89 -13.49
CA LYS A 179 -9.04 5.41 -12.63
C LYS A 179 -10.41 4.86 -13.02
N ALA A 180 -10.69 4.73 -14.31
CA ALA A 180 -11.95 4.17 -14.81
C ALA A 180 -12.18 2.75 -14.30
N ASP A 181 -11.17 1.87 -14.40
CA ASP A 181 -11.25 0.48 -13.93
C ASP A 181 -11.43 0.42 -12.41
N MET A 182 -10.80 1.34 -11.66
CA MET A 182 -10.93 1.41 -10.20
C MET A 182 -12.33 1.84 -9.76
N LEU A 183 -12.97 2.73 -10.51
CA LEU A 183 -14.33 3.20 -10.24
C LEU A 183 -15.37 2.16 -10.63
N GLU A 184 -15.24 1.54 -11.79
CA GLU A 184 -16.15 0.53 -12.31
C GLU A 184 -16.17 -0.73 -11.43
N LYS A 185 -15.00 -1.18 -10.98
CA LYS A 185 -14.83 -2.39 -10.17
C LYS A 185 -14.83 -2.12 -8.66
N GLU A 186 -15.23 -0.94 -8.23
CA GLU A 186 -15.29 -0.50 -6.82
C GLU A 186 -13.96 -0.67 -6.04
N GLN A 187 -12.81 -0.61 -6.74
CA GLN A 187 -11.47 -0.83 -6.17
C GLN A 187 -10.83 0.42 -5.54
N VAL A 188 -11.54 1.54 -5.51
CA VAL A 188 -11.03 2.82 -4.98
C VAL A 188 -10.50 2.69 -3.55
N ALA A 189 -11.23 1.96 -2.70
CA ALA A 189 -10.84 1.76 -1.30
C ALA A 189 -9.54 0.96 -1.19
N HIS A 190 -9.35 -0.05 -2.04
CA HIS A 190 -8.17 -0.91 -2.08
C HIS A 190 -6.92 -0.13 -2.51
N VAL A 191 -7.01 0.64 -3.58
CA VAL A 191 -5.88 1.46 -4.06
C VAL A 191 -5.46 2.53 -3.05
N ARG A 192 -6.43 3.12 -2.35
CA ARG A 192 -6.13 4.08 -1.28
C ARG A 192 -5.48 3.39 -0.08
N ALA A 193 -5.98 2.19 0.29
CA ALA A 193 -5.39 1.40 1.38
C ALA A 193 -3.95 1.01 1.05
N GLU A 194 -3.67 0.53 -0.17
CA GLU A 194 -2.32 0.22 -0.64
C GLU A 194 -1.38 1.42 -0.47
N ARG A 195 -1.78 2.58 -0.99
CA ARG A 195 -0.98 3.80 -0.86
C ARG A 195 -0.76 4.20 0.60
N ASP A 196 -1.80 4.15 1.43
CA ASP A 196 -1.73 4.56 2.83
C ASP A 196 -0.82 3.63 3.64
N VAL A 197 -0.88 2.31 3.41
CA VAL A 197 0.04 1.34 4.02
C VAL A 197 1.47 1.63 3.60
N LEU A 198 1.74 1.83 2.30
CA LEU A 198 3.07 2.12 1.78
C LEU A 198 3.64 3.47 2.27
N VAL A 199 2.79 4.42 2.63
CA VAL A 199 3.21 5.67 3.29
C VAL A 199 3.67 5.40 4.71
N GLU A 200 2.94 4.56 5.46
CA GLU A 200 3.19 4.28 6.87
C GLU A 200 4.28 3.22 7.09
N ALA A 201 4.33 2.21 6.23
CA ALA A 201 5.25 1.08 6.32
C ALA A 201 6.63 1.41 5.73
N ASP A 202 7.39 2.30 6.38
CA ASP A 202 8.81 2.54 6.05
C ASP A 202 9.67 1.54 6.82
N HIS A 203 9.71 0.30 6.32
CA HIS A 203 10.38 -0.83 6.98
C HIS A 203 11.23 -1.62 6.00
N GLN A 204 12.33 -2.23 6.48
CA GLN A 204 13.25 -3.03 5.63
C GLN A 204 12.58 -4.24 4.96
N TRP A 205 11.49 -4.75 5.52
CA TRP A 205 10.75 -5.91 5.04
C TRP A 205 9.59 -5.56 4.08
N VAL A 206 9.35 -4.26 3.83
CA VAL A 206 8.27 -3.78 2.98
C VAL A 206 8.83 -3.02 1.79
N VAL A 207 8.26 -3.22 0.61
CA VAL A 207 8.63 -2.47 -0.59
C VAL A 207 8.44 -0.98 -0.34
N LYS A 208 9.49 -0.20 -0.57
CA LYS A 208 9.50 1.23 -0.29
C LYS A 208 8.82 2.00 -1.41
N MET A 209 7.85 2.84 -1.07
CA MET A 209 7.24 3.79 -1.99
C MET A 209 7.91 5.16 -1.83
N TYR A 210 8.38 5.72 -2.94
CA TYR A 210 9.00 7.06 -2.98
C TYR A 210 8.00 8.16 -3.32
N TYR A 211 7.14 7.90 -4.29
CA TYR A 211 6.17 8.89 -4.76
C TYR A 211 4.84 8.22 -5.08
N SER A 212 3.76 8.97 -4.92
CA SER A 212 2.50 8.70 -5.58
C SER A 212 1.94 9.99 -6.17
N PHE A 213 1.35 9.90 -7.36
CA PHE A 213 0.73 11.02 -8.04
C PHE A 213 -0.36 10.53 -8.99
N GLN A 214 -1.05 11.44 -9.63
CA GLN A 214 -2.14 11.13 -10.54
C GLN A 214 -2.21 12.13 -11.68
N ASP A 215 -2.74 11.67 -12.79
CA ASP A 215 -3.19 12.49 -13.90
C ASP A 215 -4.72 12.31 -14.11
N PRO A 216 -5.35 12.88 -15.13
CA PRO A 216 -6.76 12.67 -15.39
C PRO A 216 -7.19 11.22 -15.63
N ILE A 217 -6.31 10.35 -16.12
CA ILE A 217 -6.62 8.96 -16.50
C ILE A 217 -6.16 7.95 -15.45
N ASN A 218 -4.95 8.15 -14.89
CA ASN A 218 -4.25 7.15 -14.12
C ASN A 218 -3.87 7.61 -12.71
N LEU A 219 -3.67 6.61 -11.85
CA LEU A 219 -2.95 6.72 -10.59
C LEU A 219 -1.58 6.07 -10.76
N TYR A 220 -0.57 6.64 -10.11
CA TYR A 220 0.81 6.17 -10.17
C TYR A 220 1.38 5.95 -8.77
N LEU A 221 2.02 4.80 -8.57
CA LEU A 221 2.84 4.49 -7.40
C LEU A 221 4.28 4.26 -7.87
N ILE A 222 5.22 5.04 -7.36
CA ILE A 222 6.64 4.91 -7.68
C ILE A 222 7.34 4.24 -6.51
N MET A 223 7.76 3.02 -6.72
CA MET A 223 8.33 2.14 -5.70
C MET A 223 9.80 1.82 -6.01
N GLU A 224 10.52 1.34 -5.02
CA GLU A 224 11.84 0.76 -5.28
C GLU A 224 11.74 -0.38 -6.29
N PHE A 225 12.74 -0.46 -7.16
CA PHE A 225 12.90 -1.60 -8.05
C PHE A 225 13.70 -2.69 -7.36
N LEU A 226 13.19 -3.91 -7.36
CA LEU A 226 13.78 -5.07 -6.72
C LEU A 226 14.17 -6.09 -7.81
N PRO A 227 15.43 -6.10 -8.27
CA PRO A 227 15.84 -6.83 -9.48
C PRO A 227 15.85 -8.36 -9.32
N GLY A 228 15.69 -8.88 -8.10
CA GLY A 228 15.60 -10.32 -7.85
C GLY A 228 14.32 -10.97 -8.35
N GLY A 229 13.32 -10.16 -8.78
CA GLY A 229 12.02 -10.66 -9.17
C GLY A 229 11.17 -11.08 -7.97
N ASP A 230 10.20 -11.97 -8.19
CA ASP A 230 9.31 -12.50 -7.17
C ASP A 230 9.61 -13.96 -6.80
N MET A 231 9.13 -14.38 -5.63
CA MET A 231 9.30 -15.76 -5.14
C MET A 231 8.61 -16.77 -6.05
N MET A 232 7.53 -16.39 -6.72
CA MET A 232 6.84 -17.21 -7.70
C MET A 232 7.80 -17.60 -8.84
N THR A 233 8.48 -16.61 -9.43
CA THR A 233 9.48 -16.81 -10.48
C THR A 233 10.64 -17.68 -9.98
N LEU A 234 11.10 -17.49 -8.74
CA LEU A 234 12.13 -18.32 -8.14
C LEU A 234 11.68 -19.79 -8.03
N LEU A 235 10.48 -20.05 -7.51
CA LEU A 235 9.92 -21.38 -7.38
C LEU A 235 9.70 -22.05 -8.75
N MET A 236 9.32 -21.28 -9.77
CA MET A 236 9.22 -21.82 -11.13
C MET A 236 10.56 -22.24 -11.73
N LYS A 237 11.66 -21.55 -11.35
CA LYS A 237 13.02 -21.89 -11.79
C LYS A 237 13.60 -23.10 -11.03
N LYS A 238 13.26 -23.25 -9.74
CA LYS A 238 13.87 -24.23 -8.83
C LYS A 238 13.01 -25.46 -8.58
N ASP A 239 11.73 -25.42 -8.90
CA ASP A 239 10.68 -26.39 -8.61
C ASP A 239 10.41 -26.55 -7.11
N THR A 240 11.40 -26.95 -6.33
CA THR A 240 11.37 -27.04 -4.85
C THR A 240 12.60 -26.39 -4.25
N LEU A 241 12.51 -26.05 -2.98
CA LEU A 241 13.62 -25.54 -2.18
C LEU A 241 14.02 -26.57 -1.12
N SER A 242 15.30 -26.57 -0.72
CA SER A 242 15.74 -27.31 0.46
C SER A 242 15.10 -26.78 1.74
N GLU A 243 15.07 -27.58 2.80
CA GLU A 243 14.55 -27.13 4.10
C GLU A 243 15.31 -25.92 4.64
N GLU A 244 16.62 -25.85 4.44
CA GLU A 244 17.43 -24.71 4.83
C GLU A 244 17.04 -23.42 4.08
N CYS A 245 16.87 -23.50 2.76
CA CYS A 245 16.41 -22.37 1.95
C CYS A 245 14.97 -21.97 2.33
N THR A 246 14.11 -22.96 2.58
CA THR A 246 12.73 -22.74 3.02
C THR A 246 12.70 -22.06 4.39
N GLN A 247 13.50 -22.55 5.36
CA GLN A 247 13.64 -21.92 6.68
C GLN A 247 14.02 -20.43 6.55
N PHE A 248 15.00 -20.13 5.70
CA PHE A 248 15.45 -18.76 5.48
C PHE A 248 14.32 -17.87 4.97
N TYR A 249 13.65 -18.23 3.86
CA TYR A 249 12.62 -17.40 3.25
C TYR A 249 11.33 -17.33 4.06
N ILE A 250 10.97 -18.41 4.76
CA ILE A 250 9.82 -18.40 5.69
C ILE A 250 10.11 -17.50 6.90
N THR A 251 11.35 -17.49 7.39
CA THR A 251 11.77 -16.59 8.46
C THR A 251 11.66 -15.11 8.04
N GLU A 252 12.18 -14.76 6.86
CA GLU A 252 12.09 -13.39 6.35
C GLU A 252 10.64 -12.96 6.08
N THR A 253 9.82 -13.88 5.53
CA THR A 253 8.39 -13.63 5.31
C THR A 253 7.65 -13.42 6.64
N ALA A 254 7.96 -14.22 7.66
CA ALA A 254 7.38 -14.06 8.99
C ALA A 254 7.73 -12.69 9.62
N LEU A 255 8.97 -12.23 9.47
CA LEU A 255 9.40 -10.90 9.92
C LEU A 255 8.71 -9.79 9.14
N ALA A 256 8.46 -9.99 7.85
CA ALA A 256 7.71 -9.05 7.02
C ALA A 256 6.24 -8.96 7.46
N ILE A 257 5.57 -10.08 7.70
CA ILE A 257 4.20 -10.15 8.22
C ILE A 257 4.11 -9.45 9.59
N ASP A 258 5.00 -9.78 10.51
CA ASP A 258 5.04 -9.17 11.85
C ASP A 258 5.22 -7.65 11.79
N SER A 259 6.04 -7.17 10.85
CA SER A 259 6.28 -5.74 10.68
C SER A 259 5.01 -4.95 10.32
N ILE A 260 4.15 -5.50 9.48
CA ILE A 260 2.88 -4.87 9.11
C ILE A 260 1.80 -5.06 10.17
N HIS A 261 1.78 -6.21 10.86
CA HIS A 261 0.86 -6.46 11.98
C HIS A 261 1.14 -5.50 13.14
N LYS A 262 2.38 -5.18 13.45
CA LYS A 262 2.78 -4.17 14.46
C LYS A 262 2.31 -2.76 14.11
N LEU A 263 2.15 -2.45 12.82
CA LEU A 263 1.54 -1.20 12.36
C LEU A 263 0.00 -1.22 12.39
N GLY A 264 -0.59 -2.37 12.73
CA GLY A 264 -2.03 -2.56 12.78
C GLY A 264 -2.68 -2.86 11.43
N PHE A 265 -1.92 -3.43 10.48
CA PHE A 265 -2.41 -3.85 9.17
C PHE A 265 -2.42 -5.37 9.05
N ILE A 266 -3.37 -5.89 8.27
CA ILE A 266 -3.46 -7.29 7.85
C ILE A 266 -3.34 -7.30 6.33
N HIS A 267 -2.45 -8.13 5.78
CA HIS A 267 -2.19 -8.16 4.33
C HIS A 267 -3.30 -8.84 3.54
N ARG A 268 -3.72 -10.02 3.93
CA ARG A 268 -4.78 -10.88 3.35
C ARG A 268 -4.48 -11.49 1.97
N ASP A 269 -3.41 -11.11 1.33
CA ASP A 269 -2.99 -11.63 0.02
C ASP A 269 -1.50 -12.00 0.02
N ILE A 270 -1.06 -12.69 1.08
CA ILE A 270 0.29 -13.25 1.15
C ILE A 270 0.37 -14.44 0.21
N LYS A 271 1.19 -14.30 -0.83
CA LYS A 271 1.46 -15.34 -1.85
C LYS A 271 2.84 -15.12 -2.46
N PRO A 272 3.43 -16.11 -3.13
CA PRO A 272 4.78 -15.98 -3.70
C PRO A 272 4.96 -14.81 -4.66
N ASP A 273 3.89 -14.43 -5.39
CA ASP A 273 3.92 -13.28 -6.31
C ASP A 273 4.15 -11.93 -5.60
N ASN A 274 3.73 -11.83 -4.34
CA ASN A 274 3.82 -10.63 -3.52
C ASN A 274 5.08 -10.60 -2.62
N LEU A 275 5.94 -11.61 -2.73
CA LEU A 275 7.22 -11.73 -2.05
C LEU A 275 8.34 -11.42 -3.03
N LEU A 276 8.81 -10.18 -3.05
CA LEU A 276 9.85 -9.72 -3.96
C LEU A 276 11.24 -9.89 -3.37
N LEU A 277 12.24 -10.11 -4.22
CA LEU A 277 13.63 -10.28 -3.84
C LEU A 277 14.47 -9.06 -4.24
N ASP A 278 15.23 -8.55 -3.30
CA ASP A 278 16.17 -7.46 -3.56
C ASP A 278 17.43 -7.94 -4.32
N ALA A 279 18.32 -7.02 -4.64
CA ALA A 279 19.56 -7.33 -5.36
C ALA A 279 20.49 -8.31 -4.61
N LYS A 280 20.30 -8.47 -3.30
CA LYS A 280 21.07 -9.41 -2.46
C LYS A 280 20.34 -10.74 -2.28
N GLY A 281 19.12 -10.87 -2.77
CA GLY A 281 18.27 -12.06 -2.62
C GLY A 281 17.43 -12.07 -1.34
N HIS A 282 17.38 -10.97 -0.58
CA HIS A 282 16.53 -10.82 0.59
C HIS A 282 15.11 -10.41 0.20
N LEU A 283 14.15 -10.85 1.00
CA LEU A 283 12.74 -10.70 0.74
C LEU A 283 12.20 -9.33 1.17
N LYS A 284 11.26 -8.81 0.39
CA LYS A 284 10.38 -7.69 0.74
C LYS A 284 8.94 -7.96 0.33
N LEU A 285 8.02 -7.62 1.22
CA LEU A 285 6.58 -7.77 1.00
C LEU A 285 6.03 -6.63 0.14
N SER A 286 5.18 -6.95 -0.82
CA SER A 286 4.59 -6.01 -1.78
C SER A 286 3.08 -6.25 -1.94
N ASP A 287 2.42 -5.38 -2.70
CA ASP A 287 1.01 -5.43 -3.10
C ASP A 287 0.01 -5.45 -1.92
N PHE A 288 -0.21 -4.27 -1.36
CA PHE A 288 -1.10 -4.04 -0.23
C PHE A 288 -2.55 -3.70 -0.64
N GLY A 289 -2.95 -4.03 -1.89
CA GLY A 289 -4.26 -3.71 -2.43
C GLY A 289 -5.43 -4.31 -1.66
N LEU A 290 -5.23 -5.46 -1.01
CA LEU A 290 -6.24 -6.09 -0.14
C LEU A 290 -6.02 -5.83 1.35
N CYS A 291 -5.02 -5.03 1.71
CA CYS A 291 -4.67 -4.76 3.11
C CYS A 291 -5.77 -4.03 3.85
N THR A 292 -6.01 -4.40 5.10
CA THR A 292 -6.97 -3.74 5.99
C THR A 292 -6.34 -3.41 7.33
N GLY A 293 -6.76 -2.28 7.93
CA GLY A 293 -6.43 -1.99 9.31
C GLY A 293 -7.27 -2.85 10.27
N LEU A 294 -6.67 -3.27 11.39
CA LEU A 294 -7.32 -4.04 12.45
C LEU A 294 -8.62 -3.38 13.00
N LYS A 295 -8.79 -2.08 12.80
CA LYS A 295 -9.93 -1.30 13.29
C LYS A 295 -11.04 -1.08 12.27
N LYS A 296 -10.91 -1.57 11.04
CA LYS A 296 -11.90 -1.38 9.97
C LYS A 296 -12.43 -2.73 9.51
N SER A 297 -13.74 -2.97 9.69
CA SER A 297 -14.43 -4.07 9.03
C SER A 297 -14.60 -3.72 7.55
N HIS A 298 -13.98 -4.46 6.64
CA HIS A 298 -14.27 -4.38 5.22
C HIS A 298 -15.20 -5.53 4.80
N ARG A 299 -16.25 -5.18 4.04
CA ARG A 299 -17.07 -6.15 3.34
C ARG A 299 -16.24 -6.76 2.21
N THR A 300 -16.02 -8.05 2.26
CA THR A 300 -15.34 -8.84 1.22
C THR A 300 -16.37 -9.36 0.23
N ASP A 301 -17.04 -8.47 -0.50
CA ASP A 301 -17.99 -8.87 -1.56
C ASP A 301 -17.31 -9.70 -2.66
N PHE A 302 -15.98 -9.63 -2.75
CA PHE A 302 -15.17 -10.39 -3.70
C PHE A 302 -15.31 -11.92 -3.57
N TYR A 303 -15.62 -12.44 -2.35
CA TYR A 303 -15.75 -13.88 -2.10
C TYR A 303 -17.21 -14.34 -1.97
N ARG A 304 -18.17 -13.46 -2.20
CA ARG A 304 -19.60 -13.75 -2.02
C ARG A 304 -20.09 -14.89 -2.92
N ASP A 305 -19.60 -14.96 -4.16
CA ASP A 305 -20.00 -16.00 -5.12
C ASP A 305 -19.46 -17.39 -4.78
N LEU A 306 -18.34 -17.46 -4.05
CA LEU A 306 -17.73 -18.71 -3.62
C LEU A 306 -18.40 -19.34 -2.38
N SER A 307 -19.05 -18.51 -1.55
CA SER A 307 -19.67 -18.97 -0.29
C SER A 307 -21.05 -19.63 -0.49
N GLN A 308 -21.65 -19.60 -1.70
CA GLN A 308 -22.95 -20.17 -1.97
C GLN A 308 -22.95 -21.69 -2.29
N ALA A 309 -21.79 -22.31 -2.40
CA ALA A 309 -21.68 -23.76 -2.62
C ALA A 309 -22.01 -24.55 -1.33
N LYS A 310 -22.96 -25.48 -1.40
CA LYS A 310 -23.36 -26.28 -0.23
C LYS A 310 -22.37 -27.41 0.03
N PRO A 311 -22.10 -27.79 1.32
CA PRO A 311 -21.23 -28.90 1.67
C PRO A 311 -21.63 -30.26 1.07
N SER A 312 -22.92 -30.45 0.72
CA SER A 312 -23.46 -31.72 0.19
C SER A 312 -23.08 -32.05 -1.26
N ASP A 313 -22.48 -31.09 -1.99
CA ASP A 313 -22.14 -31.29 -3.42
C ASP A 313 -20.73 -31.91 -3.59
N PHE A 314 -20.14 -32.40 -2.51
CA PHE A 314 -18.73 -32.73 -2.39
C PHE A 314 -18.47 -34.23 -2.38
N ILE A 315 -18.55 -34.90 -3.51
CA ILE A 315 -17.93 -36.21 -3.70
C ILE A 315 -16.49 -35.93 -4.16
N ILE A 316 -15.54 -36.15 -3.25
CA ILE A 316 -14.11 -36.11 -3.55
C ILE A 316 -13.82 -37.33 -4.44
N SER A 317 -13.65 -37.12 -5.72
CA SER A 317 -13.00 -38.09 -6.59
C SER A 317 -11.51 -38.10 -6.25
N SER A 318 -11.17 -38.88 -5.23
CA SER A 318 -9.78 -39.14 -4.83
C SER A 318 -9.17 -40.24 -5.68
N SER A 319 -8.83 -39.91 -6.92
CA SER A 319 -7.74 -40.65 -7.57
C SER A 319 -6.44 -40.05 -7.04
N PRO A 320 -5.52 -40.82 -6.44
CA PRO A 320 -4.24 -40.29 -6.02
C PRO A 320 -3.46 -39.88 -7.26
N MET A 321 -3.52 -38.60 -7.57
CA MET A 321 -2.68 -38.03 -8.59
C MET A 321 -1.28 -37.92 -8.00
N ASP A 322 -0.30 -38.60 -8.63
CA ASP A 322 1.11 -38.55 -8.29
C ASP A 322 1.54 -37.09 -8.06
N SER A 323 2.27 -36.83 -6.99
CA SER A 323 2.75 -35.50 -6.60
C SER A 323 3.52 -34.80 -7.75
N LYS A 324 4.28 -35.58 -8.53
CA LYS A 324 4.97 -35.07 -9.72
C LYS A 324 4.00 -34.52 -10.76
N ARG A 325 2.89 -35.20 -11.04
CA ARG A 325 1.86 -34.69 -11.98
C ARG A 325 1.16 -33.45 -11.45
N ARG A 326 0.94 -33.35 -10.13
CA ARG A 326 0.38 -32.14 -9.50
C ARG A 326 1.34 -30.98 -9.64
N ALA A 327 2.63 -31.17 -9.39
CA ALA A 327 3.66 -30.15 -9.55
C ALA A 327 3.76 -29.67 -11.01
N GLU A 328 3.75 -30.58 -11.98
CA GLU A 328 3.76 -30.24 -13.41
C GLU A 328 2.50 -29.48 -13.84
N SER A 329 1.31 -29.92 -13.40
CA SER A 329 0.05 -29.26 -13.69
C SER A 329 -0.01 -27.86 -13.04
N TRP A 330 0.42 -27.75 -11.79
CA TRP A 330 0.53 -26.49 -11.08
C TRP A 330 1.47 -25.54 -11.81
N LYS A 331 2.67 -25.96 -12.14
CA LYS A 331 3.68 -25.17 -12.85
C LYS A 331 3.17 -24.67 -14.20
N LYS A 332 2.43 -25.49 -14.95
CA LYS A 332 1.84 -25.13 -16.24
C LYS A 332 0.75 -24.05 -16.10
N ASN A 333 -0.10 -24.16 -15.10
CA ASN A 333 -1.29 -23.31 -14.94
C ASN A 333 -1.04 -22.06 -14.08
N ARG A 334 0.02 -22.05 -13.29
CA ARG A 334 0.32 -21.08 -12.25
C ARG A 334 0.32 -19.63 -12.73
N ARG A 335 0.93 -19.34 -13.88
CA ARG A 335 0.94 -17.99 -14.46
C ARG A 335 -0.43 -17.53 -14.96
N ALA A 336 -1.20 -18.43 -15.55
CA ALA A 336 -2.56 -18.10 -15.98
C ALA A 336 -3.45 -17.74 -14.80
N LEU A 337 -3.25 -18.39 -13.64
CA LEU A 337 -3.96 -18.09 -12.39
C LEU A 337 -3.49 -16.76 -11.78
N ALA A 338 -2.21 -16.42 -11.85
CA ALA A 338 -1.68 -15.16 -11.34
C ALA A 338 -2.26 -13.93 -12.07
N TYR A 339 -2.61 -14.07 -13.34
CA TYR A 339 -3.25 -13.01 -14.15
C TYR A 339 -4.78 -13.04 -14.11
N SER A 340 -5.38 -13.99 -13.39
CA SER A 340 -6.83 -14.12 -13.27
C SER A 340 -7.42 -12.99 -12.41
N THR A 341 -8.54 -12.43 -12.85
CA THR A 341 -9.32 -11.45 -12.07
C THR A 341 -9.93 -12.01 -10.79
N VAL A 342 -10.03 -13.32 -10.69
CA VAL A 342 -10.65 -14.02 -9.55
C VAL A 342 -9.66 -14.24 -8.39
N GLY A 343 -8.36 -14.05 -8.64
CA GLY A 343 -7.30 -14.35 -7.66
C GLY A 343 -7.04 -15.87 -7.54
N THR A 344 -6.05 -16.21 -6.72
CA THR A 344 -5.64 -17.59 -6.49
C THR A 344 -6.12 -18.00 -5.09
N PRO A 345 -7.19 -18.79 -4.95
CA PRO A 345 -7.75 -19.15 -3.65
C PRO A 345 -6.83 -20.05 -2.80
N ASP A 346 -5.76 -20.58 -3.39
CA ASP A 346 -4.86 -21.56 -2.80
C ASP A 346 -4.22 -21.12 -1.49
N TYR A 347 -3.98 -19.81 -1.32
CA TYR A 347 -3.31 -19.24 -0.14
C TYR A 347 -4.29 -18.61 0.87
N ILE A 348 -5.59 -18.57 0.56
CA ILE A 348 -6.60 -17.89 1.37
C ILE A 348 -7.02 -18.79 2.55
N ALA A 349 -7.04 -18.23 3.76
CA ALA A 349 -7.45 -18.95 4.96
C ALA A 349 -8.98 -19.24 4.98
N PRO A 350 -9.43 -20.35 5.58
CA PRO A 350 -10.84 -20.75 5.59
C PRO A 350 -11.75 -19.72 6.26
N GLU A 351 -11.31 -19.03 7.31
CA GLU A 351 -12.09 -17.99 7.99
C GLU A 351 -12.33 -16.76 7.11
N VAL A 352 -11.47 -16.48 6.14
CA VAL A 352 -11.65 -15.39 5.18
C VAL A 352 -12.80 -15.70 4.22
N PHE A 353 -12.91 -16.95 3.78
CA PHE A 353 -14.03 -17.40 2.94
C PHE A 353 -15.37 -17.38 3.68
N LEU A 354 -15.39 -17.72 4.96
CA LEU A 354 -16.61 -17.78 5.77
C LEU A 354 -17.17 -16.39 6.11
N GLN A 355 -16.41 -15.33 5.92
CA GLN A 355 -16.80 -13.95 6.25
C GLN A 355 -17.31 -13.77 7.70
N THR A 356 -16.99 -14.69 8.60
CA THR A 356 -17.40 -14.66 10.01
C THR A 356 -16.61 -13.68 10.86
N GLY A 357 -15.70 -12.95 10.25
CA GLY A 357 -14.69 -12.11 10.87
C GLY A 357 -13.33 -12.79 10.82
N TYR A 358 -12.35 -12.11 10.29
CA TYR A 358 -10.98 -12.58 10.22
C TYR A 358 -10.03 -11.55 10.86
N GLY A 359 -8.93 -12.05 11.38
CA GLY A 359 -7.87 -11.26 12.01
C GLY A 359 -6.51 -11.50 11.35
N PRO A 360 -5.43 -11.03 11.98
CA PRO A 360 -4.05 -11.20 11.50
C PRO A 360 -3.65 -12.65 11.29
N ALA A 361 -4.34 -13.59 11.95
CA ALA A 361 -4.08 -15.03 11.82
C ALA A 361 -4.17 -15.53 10.36
N CYS A 362 -4.95 -14.90 9.48
CA CYS A 362 -5.08 -15.33 8.08
C CYS A 362 -3.75 -15.23 7.31
N ASP A 363 -2.88 -14.26 7.64
CA ASP A 363 -1.58 -14.12 6.98
C ASP A 363 -0.62 -15.28 7.38
N TRP A 364 -0.73 -15.80 8.60
CA TRP A 364 0.04 -16.96 9.06
C TRP A 364 -0.39 -18.27 8.38
N TRP A 365 -1.68 -18.41 8.04
CA TRP A 365 -2.15 -19.52 7.21
C TRP A 365 -1.47 -19.50 5.84
N SER A 366 -1.48 -18.37 5.18
CA SER A 366 -0.83 -18.19 3.87
C SER A 366 0.65 -18.55 3.93
N LEU A 367 1.34 -18.18 5.02
CA LEU A 367 2.75 -18.55 5.24
C LEU A 367 2.94 -20.07 5.30
N GLY A 368 2.05 -20.80 5.97
CA GLY A 368 2.08 -22.25 6.02
C GLY A 368 1.88 -22.90 4.64
N VAL A 369 0.97 -22.36 3.85
CA VAL A 369 0.73 -22.83 2.47
C VAL A 369 1.97 -22.59 1.59
N ILE A 370 2.61 -21.42 1.71
CA ILE A 370 3.85 -21.09 0.98
C ILE A 370 4.99 -22.02 1.41
N MET A 371 5.11 -22.31 2.71
CA MET A 371 6.12 -23.26 3.21
C MET A 371 5.93 -24.66 2.60
N TYR A 372 4.69 -25.15 2.55
CA TYR A 372 4.37 -26.41 1.89
C TYR A 372 4.78 -26.36 0.40
N GLU A 373 4.42 -25.29 -0.30
CA GLU A 373 4.74 -25.14 -1.72
C GLU A 373 6.25 -25.10 -1.98
N MET A 374 7.03 -24.42 -1.14
CA MET A 374 8.49 -24.38 -1.25
C MET A 374 9.11 -25.77 -1.15
N LEU A 375 8.61 -26.61 -0.28
CA LEU A 375 9.16 -27.95 -0.03
C LEU A 375 8.64 -29.00 -1.02
N ILE A 376 7.39 -28.90 -1.45
CA ILE A 376 6.67 -29.94 -2.21
C ILE A 376 6.54 -29.60 -3.70
N GLY A 377 6.58 -28.30 -4.05
CA GLY A 377 6.49 -27.83 -5.43
C GLY A 377 5.08 -27.40 -5.89
N TYR A 378 4.05 -27.56 -5.03
CA TYR A 378 2.69 -27.07 -5.28
C TYR A 378 1.96 -26.79 -3.95
N PRO A 379 0.93 -25.93 -3.91
CA PRO A 379 0.16 -25.67 -2.70
C PRO A 379 -0.65 -26.90 -2.26
N PRO A 380 -0.90 -27.12 -0.95
CA PRO A 380 -1.55 -28.31 -0.44
C PRO A 380 -2.98 -28.50 -0.96
N PHE A 381 -3.67 -27.43 -1.26
CA PHE A 381 -5.09 -27.43 -1.64
C PHE A 381 -5.33 -27.22 -3.13
N CYS A 382 -4.28 -27.08 -3.95
CA CYS A 382 -4.42 -26.79 -5.37
C CYS A 382 -5.28 -27.80 -6.13
N SER A 383 -6.05 -27.30 -7.09
CA SER A 383 -6.95 -28.06 -7.95
C SER A 383 -7.01 -27.41 -9.33
N GLU A 384 -7.59 -28.12 -10.31
CA GLU A 384 -7.74 -27.59 -11.66
C GLU A 384 -8.71 -26.41 -11.75
N ASN A 385 -9.67 -26.33 -10.82
CA ASN A 385 -10.60 -25.21 -10.76
C ASN A 385 -10.63 -24.57 -9.36
N PRO A 386 -10.92 -23.27 -9.27
CA PRO A 386 -10.97 -22.55 -8.00
C PRO A 386 -12.02 -23.07 -7.00
N GLN A 387 -13.11 -23.66 -7.48
CA GLN A 387 -14.16 -24.19 -6.61
C GLN A 387 -13.69 -25.44 -5.84
N ASP A 388 -12.92 -26.31 -6.48
CA ASP A 388 -12.38 -27.50 -5.81
C ASP A 388 -11.25 -27.11 -4.84
N THR A 389 -10.44 -26.08 -5.17
CA THR A 389 -9.49 -25.50 -4.23
C THR A 389 -10.21 -24.97 -3.00
N TYR A 390 -11.28 -24.18 -3.16
CA TYR A 390 -12.11 -23.71 -2.06
C TYR A 390 -12.62 -24.85 -1.19
N ARG A 391 -13.16 -25.92 -1.80
CA ARG A 391 -13.63 -27.11 -1.10
C ARG A 391 -12.54 -27.76 -0.25
N LYS A 392 -11.35 -27.92 -0.81
CA LYS A 392 -10.21 -28.49 -0.08
C LYS A 392 -9.78 -27.63 1.09
N VAL A 393 -9.72 -26.30 0.91
CA VAL A 393 -9.40 -25.36 2.00
C VAL A 393 -10.44 -25.46 3.12
N MET A 394 -11.72 -25.56 2.79
CA MET A 394 -12.78 -25.69 3.81
C MET A 394 -12.73 -27.02 4.56
N ASN A 395 -12.22 -28.07 3.92
CA ASN A 395 -12.02 -29.42 4.51
C ASN A 395 -10.54 -29.70 4.78
N TRP A 396 -9.77 -28.69 5.15
CA TRP A 396 -8.31 -28.75 5.29
C TRP A 396 -7.84 -29.88 6.21
N ARG A 397 -8.62 -30.29 7.21
CA ARG A 397 -8.26 -31.40 8.13
C ARG A 397 -8.05 -32.72 7.42
N ASP A 398 -8.84 -32.97 6.38
CA ASP A 398 -8.78 -34.22 5.60
C ASP A 398 -7.96 -34.07 4.31
N THR A 399 -7.76 -32.82 3.86
CA THR A 399 -7.14 -32.54 2.55
C THR A 399 -5.70 -32.05 2.65
N LEU A 400 -5.22 -31.64 3.84
CA LEU A 400 -3.82 -31.35 4.10
C LEU A 400 -3.05 -32.64 4.26
N VAL A 401 -2.53 -33.17 3.17
CA VAL A 401 -1.77 -34.43 3.13
C VAL A 401 -0.36 -34.16 2.61
N PHE A 402 0.59 -34.94 3.12
CA PHE A 402 1.98 -34.88 2.68
C PHE A 402 2.28 -36.09 1.80
N PRO A 403 2.79 -35.88 0.56
CA PRO A 403 3.13 -37.00 -0.32
C PRO A 403 4.30 -37.82 0.26
N ALA A 404 4.13 -39.14 0.34
CA ALA A 404 5.14 -40.03 0.92
C ALA A 404 6.44 -40.08 0.09
N GLU A 405 6.34 -39.75 -1.19
CA GLU A 405 7.45 -39.77 -2.13
C GLU A 405 8.37 -38.51 -2.02
N VAL A 406 7.92 -37.49 -1.31
CA VAL A 406 8.73 -36.25 -1.08
C VAL A 406 9.27 -36.28 0.34
N PRO A 407 10.58 -36.51 0.53
CA PRO A 407 11.17 -36.58 1.87
C PRO A 407 11.24 -35.16 2.46
N ILE A 408 10.48 -34.92 3.51
CA ILE A 408 10.56 -33.73 4.35
C ILE A 408 10.61 -34.13 5.82
N SER A 409 11.29 -33.33 6.66
CA SER A 409 11.41 -33.61 8.09
C SER A 409 10.06 -33.58 8.83
N GLU A 410 9.96 -34.24 9.94
CA GLU A 410 8.77 -34.18 10.80
C GLU A 410 8.62 -32.77 11.39
N GLU A 411 9.72 -32.08 11.69
CA GLU A 411 9.72 -30.68 12.14
C GLU A 411 9.10 -29.75 11.11
N ALA A 412 9.38 -29.95 9.82
CA ALA A 412 8.77 -29.17 8.73
C ALA A 412 7.27 -29.47 8.62
N LYS A 413 6.87 -30.75 8.64
CA LYS A 413 5.45 -31.17 8.60
C LYS A 413 4.66 -30.58 9.76
N GLU A 414 5.17 -30.74 11.00
CA GLU A 414 4.52 -30.17 12.18
C GLU A 414 4.36 -28.66 12.11
N THR A 415 5.36 -27.95 11.57
CA THR A 415 5.32 -26.50 11.43
C THR A 415 4.23 -26.08 10.44
N ILE A 416 4.13 -26.76 9.29
CA ILE A 416 3.07 -26.51 8.30
C ILE A 416 1.69 -26.76 8.93
N VAL A 417 1.50 -27.87 9.66
CA VAL A 417 0.23 -28.18 10.34
C VAL A 417 -0.12 -27.12 11.40
N LYS A 418 0.88 -26.59 12.13
CA LYS A 418 0.66 -25.52 13.12
C LYS A 418 0.30 -24.18 12.48
N PHE A 419 0.72 -23.91 11.25
CA PHE A 419 0.25 -22.76 10.48
C PHE A 419 -1.13 -23.01 9.85
N CYS A 420 -1.36 -24.19 9.27
CA CYS A 420 -2.59 -24.54 8.57
C CYS A 420 -3.58 -25.25 9.50
N CYS A 421 -4.01 -24.55 10.55
CA CYS A 421 -4.99 -25.03 11.53
C CYS A 421 -6.02 -23.93 11.89
N GLU A 422 -6.84 -24.18 12.92
CA GLU A 422 -7.80 -23.20 13.41
C GLU A 422 -7.13 -21.87 13.77
N SER A 423 -7.79 -20.76 13.43
CA SER A 423 -7.23 -19.41 13.56
C SER A 423 -6.80 -19.04 14.98
N ASP A 424 -7.46 -19.57 16.00
CA ASP A 424 -7.17 -19.32 17.41
C ASP A 424 -5.97 -20.12 17.95
N ARG A 425 -5.62 -21.24 17.30
CA ARG A 425 -4.48 -22.11 17.66
C ARG A 425 -3.30 -21.96 16.72
N ARG A 426 -3.49 -21.22 15.65
CA ARG A 426 -2.51 -21.08 14.57
C ARG A 426 -1.23 -20.43 15.08
N LEU A 427 -0.11 -20.97 14.64
CA LEU A 427 1.22 -20.44 14.94
C LEU A 427 1.30 -18.95 14.56
N GLY A 428 1.80 -18.10 15.46
CA GLY A 428 1.86 -16.65 15.29
C GLY A 428 0.59 -15.89 15.69
N SER A 429 -0.54 -16.57 15.97
CA SER A 429 -1.80 -15.88 16.30
C SER A 429 -1.87 -15.40 17.74
N GLN A 430 -1.15 -16.03 18.69
CA GLN A 430 -1.21 -15.71 20.11
C GLN A 430 -0.12 -14.73 20.54
N LYS A 431 1.15 -15.07 20.27
CA LYS A 431 2.32 -14.28 20.69
C LYS A 431 3.14 -13.74 19.51
N GLY A 432 2.59 -13.83 18.27
CA GLY A 432 3.28 -13.37 17.07
C GLY A 432 4.60 -14.13 16.85
N MET A 433 5.68 -13.38 16.66
CA MET A 433 7.01 -13.96 16.40
C MET A 433 7.54 -14.87 17.51
N ASP A 434 7.12 -14.67 18.77
CA ASP A 434 7.62 -15.47 19.88
C ASP A 434 7.09 -16.91 19.81
N ASP A 435 5.93 -17.13 19.18
CA ASP A 435 5.44 -18.48 18.89
C ASP A 435 6.35 -19.23 17.89
N LEU A 436 6.89 -18.50 16.89
CA LEU A 436 7.73 -19.09 15.85
C LEU A 436 9.14 -19.43 16.36
N LYS A 437 9.71 -18.57 17.21
CA LYS A 437 11.08 -18.70 17.72
C LYS A 437 11.32 -19.99 18.51
N ILE A 438 10.28 -20.57 19.09
CA ILE A 438 10.36 -21.79 19.89
C ILE A 438 10.16 -23.07 19.08
N ILE A 439 9.79 -22.97 17.80
CA ILE A 439 9.52 -24.13 16.94
C ILE A 439 10.83 -24.79 16.49
N PRO A 440 10.95 -26.14 16.58
CA PRO A 440 12.18 -26.86 16.21
C PRO A 440 12.67 -26.59 14.79
N PHE A 441 11.78 -26.41 13.83
CA PHE A 441 12.13 -26.09 12.44
C PHE A 441 12.96 -24.80 12.33
N PHE A 442 12.76 -23.82 13.22
CA PHE A 442 13.50 -22.56 13.22
C PHE A 442 14.73 -22.56 14.16
N ARG A 443 15.18 -23.73 14.64
CA ARG A 443 16.34 -23.83 15.50
C ARG A 443 17.58 -23.27 14.81
N GLY A 444 18.32 -22.40 15.52
CA GLY A 444 19.57 -21.80 15.01
C GLY A 444 19.36 -20.57 14.12
N VAL A 445 18.14 -20.13 13.91
CA VAL A 445 17.85 -18.91 13.17
C VAL A 445 18.22 -17.68 14.00
N ASP A 446 19.06 -16.81 13.44
CA ASP A 446 19.31 -15.46 13.98
C ASP A 446 18.27 -14.49 13.42
N TRP A 447 17.18 -14.30 14.17
CA TRP A 447 16.03 -13.47 13.78
C TRP A 447 16.35 -11.98 13.68
N GLU A 448 17.37 -11.51 14.41
CA GLU A 448 17.72 -10.09 14.45
C GLU A 448 18.64 -9.69 13.30
N HIS A 449 19.59 -10.57 12.93
CA HIS A 449 20.63 -10.29 11.94
C HIS A 449 20.48 -11.09 10.64
N ILE A 450 19.34 -11.75 10.41
CA ILE A 450 19.11 -12.60 9.22
C ILE A 450 19.39 -11.84 7.92
N ARG A 451 19.06 -10.54 7.86
CA ARG A 451 19.27 -9.69 6.68
C ARG A 451 20.73 -9.27 6.47
N GLU A 452 21.56 -9.44 7.47
CA GLU A 452 23.01 -9.17 7.39
C GLU A 452 23.80 -10.37 6.85
N ARG A 453 23.17 -11.56 6.85
CA ARG A 453 23.74 -12.79 6.29
C ARG A 453 23.52 -12.80 4.76
N PRO A 454 24.37 -13.55 4.01
CA PRO A 454 24.04 -13.84 2.60
C PRO A 454 22.68 -14.53 2.49
N ALA A 455 21.90 -14.16 1.46
CA ALA A 455 20.65 -14.86 1.19
C ALA A 455 20.88 -16.33 0.83
N ALA A 456 19.88 -17.17 1.12
CA ALA A 456 19.98 -18.61 0.88
C ALA A 456 20.15 -18.96 -0.60
N ILE A 457 19.60 -18.14 -1.48
CA ILE A 457 19.78 -18.26 -2.94
C ILE A 457 20.33 -16.93 -3.46
N PRO A 458 21.53 -16.91 -4.05
CA PRO A 458 22.09 -15.71 -4.63
C PRO A 458 21.27 -15.28 -5.87
N VAL A 459 21.06 -13.98 -5.99
CA VAL A 459 20.42 -13.35 -7.14
C VAL A 459 21.50 -12.78 -8.05
N GLU A 460 21.50 -13.14 -9.32
CA GLU A 460 22.36 -12.54 -10.31
C GLU A 460 21.73 -11.25 -10.84
N VAL A 461 22.42 -10.13 -10.67
CA VAL A 461 22.02 -8.82 -11.17
C VAL A 461 23.18 -8.21 -11.96
N ARG A 462 22.95 -7.92 -13.23
CA ARG A 462 23.99 -7.45 -14.18
C ARG A 462 24.09 -5.92 -14.20
N SER A 463 22.97 -5.24 -14.00
CA SER A 463 22.86 -3.77 -14.02
C SER A 463 21.74 -3.30 -13.10
N ILE A 464 21.68 -2.00 -12.84
CA ILE A 464 20.63 -1.39 -12.00
C ILE A 464 19.23 -1.50 -12.61
N ASP A 465 19.12 -1.78 -13.88
CA ASP A 465 17.90 -1.93 -14.68
C ASP A 465 17.71 -3.38 -15.20
N ASP A 466 18.44 -4.34 -14.63
CA ASP A 466 18.35 -5.75 -15.02
C ASP A 466 16.95 -6.32 -14.69
N THR A 467 16.28 -6.79 -15.74
CA THR A 467 14.95 -7.41 -15.66
C THR A 467 14.95 -8.89 -16.00
N SER A 468 16.11 -9.56 -15.97
CA SER A 468 16.25 -10.99 -16.32
C SER A 468 15.46 -11.94 -15.40
N ASN A 469 15.04 -11.46 -14.22
CA ASN A 469 14.20 -12.19 -13.27
C ASN A 469 12.70 -11.88 -13.39
N PHE A 470 12.30 -11.16 -14.43
CA PHE A 470 10.90 -10.81 -14.72
C PHE A 470 10.45 -11.45 -16.04
N ASP A 471 9.13 -11.53 -16.22
CA ASP A 471 8.54 -11.95 -17.48
C ASP A 471 8.73 -10.90 -18.58
N ASP A 472 8.78 -11.36 -19.82
CA ASP A 472 8.80 -10.48 -20.98
C ASP A 472 7.38 -10.18 -21.48
N PHE A 473 7.11 -8.91 -21.76
CA PHE A 473 5.84 -8.41 -22.30
C PHE A 473 6.08 -7.68 -23.63
N PRO A 474 6.45 -8.40 -24.73
CA PRO A 474 6.89 -7.77 -25.98
C PRO A 474 5.79 -6.96 -26.68
N ASP A 475 4.51 -7.30 -26.47
CA ASP A 475 3.37 -6.69 -27.17
C ASP A 475 2.87 -5.39 -26.53
N VAL A 476 3.50 -4.94 -25.44
CA VAL A 476 3.06 -3.74 -24.73
C VAL A 476 3.87 -2.53 -25.16
N LYS A 477 3.19 -1.50 -25.69
CA LYS A 477 3.83 -0.23 -26.03
C LYS A 477 4.37 0.46 -24.78
N LEU A 478 5.60 0.96 -24.87
CA LEU A 478 6.24 1.69 -23.76
C LEU A 478 5.68 3.11 -23.57
N GLU A 479 5.02 3.68 -24.59
CA GLU A 479 4.39 4.98 -24.46
C GLU A 479 3.22 4.92 -23.46
N ILE A 480 3.29 5.74 -22.42
CA ILE A 480 2.17 5.94 -21.51
C ILE A 480 1.19 6.89 -22.23
N PRO A 481 -0.05 6.48 -22.51
CA PRO A 481 -0.98 7.34 -23.23
C PRO A 481 -1.14 8.67 -22.50
N SER A 482 -0.83 9.77 -23.19
CA SER A 482 -1.11 11.11 -22.69
C SER A 482 -2.63 11.27 -22.57
N ALA A 483 -3.07 11.80 -21.44
CA ALA A 483 -4.49 12.06 -21.24
C ALA A 483 -4.98 13.09 -22.27
N PRO A 484 -5.99 12.80 -23.09
CA PRO A 484 -6.74 13.87 -23.73
C PRO A 484 -7.34 14.73 -22.62
N MET A 485 -7.37 16.06 -22.82
CA MET A 485 -8.03 16.97 -21.88
C MET A 485 -9.45 16.45 -21.63
N PRO A 486 -9.88 16.23 -20.37
CA PRO A 486 -11.22 15.72 -20.08
C PRO A 486 -12.26 16.65 -20.70
N SER A 487 -13.20 16.11 -21.42
CA SER A 487 -14.36 16.84 -21.87
C SER A 487 -15.20 17.26 -20.66
N GLU A 488 -15.90 18.39 -20.73
CA GLU A 488 -16.74 18.88 -19.62
C GLU A 488 -17.82 17.90 -19.17
N ASN A 489 -18.09 16.87 -19.96
CA ASN A 489 -19.08 15.81 -19.70
C ASN A 489 -18.51 14.58 -18.99
N ASP A 490 -17.19 14.46 -18.82
CA ASP A 490 -16.60 13.38 -18.06
C ASP A 490 -16.82 13.65 -16.56
N ASN A 491 -17.96 13.19 -16.07
CA ASN A 491 -18.33 13.20 -14.65
C ASN A 491 -17.49 12.19 -13.85
N TYR A 492 -16.16 12.29 -13.96
CA TYR A 492 -15.28 11.50 -13.14
C TYR A 492 -15.39 11.97 -11.69
N LYS A 493 -15.71 11.06 -10.79
CA LYS A 493 -15.65 11.27 -9.35
C LYS A 493 -14.18 11.41 -8.88
N ASP A 494 -13.40 12.27 -9.56
CA ASP A 494 -11.97 12.52 -9.29
C ASP A 494 -11.70 12.93 -7.84
N TRP A 495 -12.72 13.46 -7.16
CA TRP A 495 -12.65 13.82 -5.75
C TRP A 495 -12.36 12.62 -4.82
N VAL A 496 -12.66 11.39 -5.24
CA VAL A 496 -12.36 10.18 -4.46
C VAL A 496 -10.86 9.91 -4.38
N PHE A 497 -10.06 10.47 -5.30
CA PHE A 497 -8.60 10.38 -5.30
C PHE A 497 -7.89 11.63 -4.77
N ILE A 498 -8.62 12.55 -4.14
CA ILE A 498 -8.02 13.72 -3.46
C ILE A 498 -7.03 13.23 -2.39
N ASN A 499 -5.86 13.89 -2.30
CA ASN A 499 -4.73 13.53 -1.43
C ASN A 499 -4.00 12.24 -1.81
N TYR A 500 -4.16 11.74 -3.02
CA TYR A 500 -3.40 10.59 -3.48
C TYR A 500 -1.90 10.90 -3.62
N THR A 501 -1.53 12.15 -3.88
CA THR A 501 -0.14 12.58 -4.07
C THR A 501 0.66 12.52 -2.77
N PHE A 502 1.82 11.85 -2.84
CA PHE A 502 2.78 11.72 -1.75
C PHE A 502 4.20 11.82 -2.29
N LYS A 503 5.10 12.36 -1.48
CA LYS A 503 6.54 12.40 -1.76
C LYS A 503 7.31 12.05 -0.50
N ARG A 504 8.13 11.02 -0.58
CA ARG A 504 8.99 10.60 0.51
C ARG A 504 10.23 11.50 0.56
N PHE A 505 10.60 11.89 1.76
CA PHE A 505 11.84 12.58 2.02
C PHE A 505 12.53 11.89 3.20
N GLU A 506 13.68 11.30 2.94
CA GLU A 506 14.39 10.51 3.94
C GLU A 506 14.79 11.35 5.16
N GLY A 507 14.53 10.78 6.34
CA GLY A 507 14.79 11.44 7.62
C GLY A 507 13.73 12.42 8.10
N LEU A 508 12.75 12.83 7.27
CA LEU A 508 11.67 13.73 7.67
C LEU A 508 10.27 13.12 7.51
N THR A 509 10.10 12.11 6.66
CA THR A 509 8.81 11.45 6.42
C THR A 509 8.74 10.05 7.04
N GLN A 510 9.75 9.64 7.79
CA GLN A 510 9.75 8.35 8.48
C GLN A 510 8.60 8.30 9.50
N ARG A 511 7.59 7.51 9.18
CA ARG A 511 6.50 7.11 10.05
C ARG A 511 6.71 5.62 10.32
N GLY A 512 6.56 5.16 11.54
CA GLY A 512 6.53 3.73 11.83
C GLY A 512 7.79 3.11 12.45
N THR A 513 8.70 3.88 13.02
CA THR A 513 9.56 3.28 14.04
C THR A 513 8.73 3.04 15.30
N PRO A 514 8.63 1.80 15.82
CA PRO A 514 8.01 1.57 17.10
C PRO A 514 8.68 2.47 18.13
N LYS A 515 7.89 3.18 18.92
CA LYS A 515 8.40 3.81 20.13
C LYS A 515 8.98 2.67 20.98
N LYS A 516 10.29 2.67 21.21
CA LYS A 516 10.92 1.83 22.23
C LYS A 516 10.30 2.13 23.57
#